data_d6fef06851d692b16fa685740be39f87
#
_entry.id   d6fef06851d692b16fa685740be39f87
#
_cell.length_a   1.000
_cell.length_b   1.000
_cell.length_c   1.000
_cell.angle_alpha   90.00
_cell.angle_beta   90.00
_cell.angle_gamma   90.00
#
_symmetry.space_group_name_H-M   'P 1'
#
loop_
_entity.id
_entity.type
_entity.pdbx_description
1 polymer ?
#
loop_
_entity_poly.entity_id
_entity_poly.type
_entity_poly.pdbx_seq_one_letter_code
_entity_poly.pdbx_strand_id
1 'polypeptide(L)'
;HLVCDHVYNAHTRAYLKELGVGSIDELTYEQAELIAKSCIIDNGESSPYEESDFPAPSGSFAEPNLNDRILSCSQDTTDATQTFYVINGNARVLNTNIEVSNGMIHEVGSVIAPSTDNLYEMIAAADNMKVFAHLLEATTWSDSLAVDYVDKDYESEEREAIYTAQFGTQKGQPYDIPLHRYTGFTAFTEPDEIFAKEWGITLSKDAEGNVTNWDEVMKVIRQKCQAAYGTDFADDLSHPDNAVNRFVAYHMLHGRIAYD
;
A
#
# COMPACT_ATOMS: atom_id res chain seq x y z
N HIS A 1 -20.14 -0.42 -16.86
CA HIS A 1 -20.89 -1.23 -15.88
C HIS A 1 -19.93 -2.16 -15.19
N LEU A 2 -19.19 -1.64 -14.22
CA LEU A 2 -18.15 -2.39 -13.52
C LEU A 2 -18.64 -3.23 -12.35
N VAL A 3 -19.93 -3.21 -12.04
CA VAL A 3 -20.51 -4.04 -10.99
C VAL A 3 -21.88 -4.53 -11.47
N CYS A 4 -21.99 -5.81 -11.76
CA CYS A 4 -23.30 -6.43 -12.01
C CYS A 4 -24.16 -6.35 -10.75
N ASP A 5 -25.35 -5.83 -10.89
CA ASP A 5 -26.33 -5.49 -9.85
C ASP A 5 -26.81 -6.62 -8.91
N HIS A 6 -26.21 -7.79 -8.94
CA HIS A 6 -26.93 -8.91 -8.35
C HIS A 6 -26.36 -9.50 -7.09
N VAL A 7 -25.11 -9.36 -6.78
CA VAL A 7 -24.59 -9.78 -5.45
C VAL A 7 -23.22 -9.15 -5.21
N TYR A 8 -23.16 -8.04 -4.50
CA TYR A 8 -21.90 -7.63 -3.91
C TYR A 8 -21.32 -8.79 -3.11
N ASN A 9 -20.11 -9.20 -3.39
CA ASN A 9 -19.42 -10.18 -2.58
C ASN A 9 -19.16 -9.61 -1.17
N ALA A 10 -18.71 -10.45 -0.25
CA ALA A 10 -18.51 -10.05 1.14
C ALA A 10 -17.54 -8.87 1.27
N HIS A 11 -16.49 -8.83 0.45
CA HIS A 11 -15.49 -7.76 0.44
C HIS A 11 -16.09 -6.43 -0.01
N THR A 12 -16.82 -6.41 -1.13
CA THR A 12 -17.49 -5.20 -1.63
C THR A 12 -18.51 -4.67 -0.61
N ARG A 13 -19.29 -5.56 0.03
CA ARG A 13 -20.23 -5.15 1.09
C ARG A 13 -19.55 -4.56 2.32
N ALA A 14 -18.43 -5.15 2.73
CA ALA A 14 -17.64 -4.64 3.85
C ALA A 14 -17.13 -3.23 3.55
N TYR A 15 -16.56 -3.03 2.36
CA TYR A 15 -16.05 -1.73 1.95
C TYR A 15 -17.16 -0.66 1.83
N LEU A 16 -18.31 -0.97 1.23
CA LEU A 16 -19.46 -0.03 1.19
C LEU A 16 -19.93 0.35 2.60
N LYS A 17 -19.91 -0.61 3.53
CA LYS A 17 -20.25 -0.34 4.93
C LYS A 17 -19.24 0.58 5.61
N GLU A 18 -17.94 0.44 5.33
CA GLU A 18 -16.89 1.35 5.80
C GLU A 18 -17.12 2.77 5.29
N LEU A 19 -17.58 2.92 4.04
CA LEU A 19 -17.96 4.20 3.47
C LEU A 19 -19.29 4.76 4.01
N GLY A 20 -20.01 3.99 4.85
CA GLY A 20 -21.29 4.39 5.45
C GLY A 20 -22.48 4.29 4.51
N VAL A 21 -22.39 3.52 3.42
CA VAL A 21 -23.45 3.37 2.41
C VAL A 21 -23.89 1.92 2.26
N GLY A 22 -25.13 1.71 1.80
CA GLY A 22 -25.71 0.38 1.58
C GLY A 22 -25.56 -0.13 0.14
N SER A 23 -25.34 0.78 -0.82
CA SER A 23 -25.20 0.47 -2.24
C SER A 23 -24.31 1.49 -2.96
N ILE A 24 -23.88 1.17 -4.19
CA ILE A 24 -23.10 2.09 -5.01
C ILE A 24 -23.87 3.33 -5.43
N ASP A 25 -25.19 3.29 -5.46
CA ASP A 25 -26.03 4.43 -5.81
C ASP A 25 -26.06 5.51 -4.71
N GLU A 26 -25.61 5.17 -3.52
CA GLU A 26 -25.54 6.07 -2.37
C GLU A 26 -24.15 6.74 -2.22
N LEU A 27 -23.18 6.36 -3.06
CA LEU A 27 -21.85 6.95 -3.03
C LEU A 27 -21.90 8.44 -3.37
N THR A 28 -21.09 9.24 -2.67
CA THR A 28 -20.83 10.61 -3.10
C THR A 28 -20.01 10.62 -4.38
N TYR A 29 -19.97 11.76 -5.06
CA TYR A 29 -19.14 11.91 -6.26
C TYR A 29 -17.68 11.60 -5.97
N GLU A 30 -17.14 12.12 -4.87
CA GLU A 30 -15.75 11.93 -4.46
C GLU A 30 -15.43 10.45 -4.16
N GLN A 31 -16.35 9.76 -3.48
CA GLN A 31 -16.20 8.32 -3.21
C GLN A 31 -16.22 7.51 -4.51
N ALA A 32 -17.14 7.81 -5.40
CA ALA A 32 -17.24 7.14 -6.70
C ALA A 32 -16.01 7.41 -7.59
N GLU A 33 -15.54 8.66 -7.61
CA GLU A 33 -14.32 9.06 -8.34
C GLU A 33 -13.09 8.32 -7.81
N LEU A 34 -12.91 8.26 -6.49
CA LEU A 34 -11.80 7.56 -5.85
C LEU A 34 -11.78 6.07 -6.22
N ILE A 35 -12.93 5.41 -6.18
CA ILE A 35 -13.08 4.00 -6.58
C ILE A 35 -12.76 3.82 -8.06
N ALA A 36 -13.32 4.66 -8.93
CA ALA A 36 -13.10 4.56 -10.37
C ALA A 36 -11.62 4.74 -10.74
N LYS A 37 -10.98 5.75 -10.19
CA LYS A 37 -9.55 6.02 -10.40
C LYS A 37 -8.65 4.90 -9.86
N SER A 38 -9.08 4.18 -8.83
CA SER A 38 -8.33 3.02 -8.31
C SER A 38 -8.30 1.84 -9.29
N CYS A 39 -9.25 1.79 -10.23
CA CYS A 39 -9.38 0.70 -11.19
C CYS A 39 -8.73 1.02 -12.56
N ILE A 40 -8.11 2.16 -12.74
CA ILE A 40 -7.59 2.62 -14.03
C ILE A 40 -6.09 2.83 -13.93
N ILE A 41 -5.34 2.17 -14.82
CA ILE A 41 -3.91 2.42 -15.06
C ILE A 41 -3.80 3.13 -16.40
N ASP A 42 -3.08 4.25 -16.43
CA ASP A 42 -2.71 4.94 -17.65
C ASP A 42 -1.27 4.58 -18.03
N ASN A 43 -1.13 3.79 -19.09
CA ASN A 43 0.16 3.37 -19.64
C ASN A 43 0.79 4.41 -20.60
N GLY A 44 0.18 5.56 -20.74
CA GLY A 44 0.63 6.58 -21.69
C GLY A 44 0.57 6.06 -23.14
N GLU A 45 1.70 6.13 -23.85
CA GLU A 45 1.81 5.65 -25.24
C GLU A 45 2.11 4.14 -25.36
N SER A 46 2.30 3.45 -24.24
CA SER A 46 2.54 2.01 -24.22
C SER A 46 1.28 1.21 -24.55
N SER A 47 1.45 -0.04 -24.95
CA SER A 47 0.30 -0.94 -25.17
C SER A 47 -0.46 -1.16 -23.87
N PRO A 48 -1.79 -1.29 -23.92
CA PRO A 48 -2.57 -1.69 -22.75
C PRO A 48 -2.07 -3.02 -22.20
N TYR A 49 -2.19 -3.21 -20.89
CA TYR A 49 -1.88 -4.50 -20.27
C TYR A 49 -2.81 -5.59 -20.76
N GLU A 50 -2.23 -6.66 -21.26
CA GLU A 50 -2.95 -7.93 -21.53
C GLU A 50 -2.72 -8.89 -20.36
N GLU A 51 -3.46 -9.99 -20.32
CA GLU A 51 -3.29 -11.03 -19.28
C GLU A 51 -1.85 -11.57 -19.23
N SER A 52 -1.18 -11.64 -20.37
CA SER A 52 0.22 -12.09 -20.48
C SER A 52 1.22 -11.15 -19.78
N ASP A 53 0.82 -9.92 -19.54
CA ASP A 53 1.65 -8.90 -18.88
C ASP A 53 1.42 -8.85 -17.35
N PHE A 54 0.47 -9.66 -16.85
CA PHE A 54 0.17 -9.69 -15.43
C PHE A 54 1.34 -10.29 -14.65
N PRO A 55 1.77 -9.64 -13.56
CA PRO A 55 2.81 -10.19 -12.71
C PRO A 55 2.48 -11.59 -12.20
N ALA A 56 3.37 -12.55 -12.42
CA ALA A 56 3.17 -13.94 -12.05
C ALA A 56 4.47 -14.57 -11.50
N PRO A 57 4.44 -15.38 -10.43
CA PRO A 57 3.26 -15.80 -9.66
C PRO A 57 2.71 -14.70 -8.76
N SER A 58 3.48 -13.64 -8.52
CA SER A 58 3.10 -12.42 -7.80
C SER A 58 4.04 -11.28 -8.14
N GLY A 59 3.55 -10.06 -8.05
CA GLY A 59 4.32 -8.85 -8.29
C GLY A 59 3.41 -7.62 -8.29
N SER A 60 3.90 -6.54 -8.88
CA SER A 60 3.18 -5.28 -9.03
C SER A 60 3.18 -4.84 -10.47
N PHE A 61 2.14 -4.13 -10.89
CA PHE A 61 2.16 -3.44 -12.17
C PHE A 61 3.18 -2.29 -12.10
N ALA A 62 3.84 -2.01 -13.22
CA ALA A 62 4.90 -0.99 -13.26
C ALA A 62 4.35 0.42 -13.08
N GLU A 63 3.19 0.71 -13.70
CA GLU A 63 2.56 2.02 -13.61
C GLU A 63 1.52 2.07 -12.50
N PRO A 64 1.41 3.21 -11.80
CA PRO A 64 0.38 3.43 -10.80
C PRO A 64 -1.00 3.61 -11.45
N ASN A 65 -2.05 3.37 -10.66
CA ASN A 65 -3.39 3.77 -11.01
C ASN A 65 -3.57 5.31 -10.96
N LEU A 66 -4.73 5.81 -11.38
CA LEU A 66 -5.00 7.25 -11.40
C LEU A 66 -5.07 7.92 -10.01
N ASN A 67 -4.99 7.16 -8.93
CA ASN A 67 -4.81 7.65 -7.56
C ASN A 67 -3.33 7.59 -7.11
N ASP A 68 -2.39 7.41 -8.04
CA ASP A 68 -0.95 7.26 -7.74
C ASP A 68 -0.66 6.09 -6.76
N ARG A 69 -1.37 4.97 -6.93
CA ARG A 69 -1.14 3.74 -6.15
C ARG A 69 -0.82 2.57 -7.08
N ILE A 70 0.23 1.85 -6.76
CA ILE A 70 0.61 0.64 -7.49
C ILE A 70 -0.36 -0.49 -7.14
N LEU A 71 -0.89 -1.15 -8.16
CA LEU A 71 -1.70 -2.35 -7.98
C LEU A 71 -0.79 -3.58 -7.91
N SER A 72 -1.03 -4.44 -6.92
CA SER A 72 -0.39 -5.75 -6.85
C SER A 72 -1.22 -6.80 -7.56
N CYS A 73 -0.56 -7.83 -8.08
CA CYS A 73 -1.18 -8.98 -8.69
C CYS A 73 -0.56 -10.26 -8.12
N SER A 74 -1.37 -11.26 -7.87
CA SER A 74 -0.91 -12.60 -7.47
C SER A 74 -1.75 -13.67 -8.14
N GLN A 75 -1.19 -14.89 -8.24
CA GLN A 75 -1.93 -16.05 -8.71
C GLN A 75 -2.54 -16.81 -7.54
N ASP A 76 -3.84 -17.05 -7.60
CA ASP A 76 -4.54 -17.99 -6.73
C ASP A 76 -4.56 -19.37 -7.40
N THR A 77 -3.84 -20.31 -6.80
CA THR A 77 -3.70 -21.70 -7.24
C THR A 77 -4.43 -22.68 -6.32
N THR A 78 -5.32 -22.20 -5.46
CA THR A 78 -6.06 -23.04 -4.50
C THR A 78 -7.03 -24.00 -5.20
N ASP A 79 -7.51 -23.65 -6.40
CA ASP A 79 -8.23 -24.56 -7.28
C ASP A 79 -7.22 -25.37 -8.10
N ALA A 80 -7.20 -26.69 -7.91
CA ALA A 80 -6.29 -27.60 -8.64
C ALA A 80 -6.55 -27.65 -10.17
N THR A 81 -7.67 -27.12 -10.63
CA THR A 81 -8.09 -27.17 -12.05
C THR A 81 -7.88 -25.86 -12.79
N GLN A 82 -7.73 -24.74 -12.07
CA GLN A 82 -7.64 -23.42 -12.67
C GLN A 82 -6.85 -22.45 -11.80
N THR A 83 -5.98 -21.67 -12.43
CA THR A 83 -5.28 -20.55 -11.80
C THR A 83 -6.03 -19.26 -12.08
N PHE A 84 -6.16 -18.41 -11.08
CA PHE A 84 -6.80 -17.11 -11.21
C PHE A 84 -5.83 -16.01 -10.82
N TYR A 85 -5.93 -14.87 -11.47
CA TYR A 85 -5.26 -13.65 -11.00
C TYR A 85 -6.11 -12.95 -9.95
N VAL A 86 -5.45 -12.36 -8.97
CA VAL A 86 -6.07 -11.62 -7.87
C VAL A 86 -5.36 -10.28 -7.72
N ILE A 87 -6.10 -9.19 -7.87
CA ILE A 87 -5.60 -7.82 -7.71
C ILE A 87 -5.75 -7.40 -6.24
N ASN A 88 -4.70 -6.81 -5.68
CA ASN A 88 -4.62 -6.33 -4.30
C ASN A 88 -5.10 -7.38 -3.26
N GLY A 89 -4.84 -8.66 -3.52
CA GLY A 89 -5.13 -9.77 -2.62
C GLY A 89 -6.60 -10.15 -2.46
N ASN A 90 -7.55 -9.45 -3.11
CA ASN A 90 -8.98 -9.70 -2.91
C ASN A 90 -9.86 -9.60 -4.16
N ALA A 91 -9.44 -8.91 -5.19
CA ALA A 91 -10.22 -8.74 -6.41
C ALA A 91 -9.81 -9.77 -7.46
N ARG A 92 -10.50 -10.93 -7.48
CA ARG A 92 -10.28 -11.99 -8.46
C ARG A 92 -10.65 -11.50 -9.85
N VAL A 93 -9.76 -11.71 -10.83
CA VAL A 93 -10.03 -11.43 -12.23
C VAL A 93 -10.92 -12.54 -12.81
N LEU A 94 -12.03 -12.14 -13.42
CA LEU A 94 -13.05 -13.06 -13.97
C LEU A 94 -12.94 -13.21 -15.48
N ASN A 95 -12.75 -12.10 -16.19
CA ASN A 95 -12.54 -12.06 -17.62
C ASN A 95 -11.39 -11.12 -17.96
N THR A 96 -10.56 -11.52 -18.89
CA THR A 96 -9.39 -10.77 -19.34
C THR A 96 -9.51 -10.34 -20.78
N ASN A 97 -8.67 -9.40 -21.21
CA ASN A 97 -8.46 -9.02 -22.61
C ASN A 97 -9.73 -8.59 -23.35
N ILE A 98 -10.61 -7.84 -22.69
CA ILE A 98 -11.78 -7.25 -23.34
C ILE A 98 -11.31 -5.98 -24.04
N GLU A 99 -11.07 -6.07 -25.35
CA GLU A 99 -10.57 -4.98 -26.18
C GLU A 99 -11.63 -3.87 -26.34
N VAL A 100 -11.20 -2.62 -26.22
CA VAL A 100 -12.00 -1.43 -26.49
C VAL A 100 -11.18 -0.47 -27.36
N SER A 101 -11.83 0.56 -27.90
CA SER A 101 -11.23 1.46 -28.88
C SER A 101 -9.98 2.23 -28.40
N ASN A 102 -9.80 2.35 -27.10
CA ASN A 102 -8.74 3.13 -26.46
C ASN A 102 -8.08 2.42 -25.27
N GLY A 103 -8.14 1.09 -25.21
CA GLY A 103 -7.52 0.35 -24.10
C GLY A 103 -8.01 -1.08 -23.99
N MET A 104 -7.81 -1.66 -22.81
CA MET A 104 -8.18 -3.01 -22.44
C MET A 104 -8.98 -3.00 -21.14
N ILE A 105 -9.97 -3.86 -21.02
CA ILE A 105 -10.76 -4.05 -19.80
C ILE A 105 -10.53 -5.45 -19.26
N HIS A 106 -10.32 -5.54 -17.94
CA HIS A 106 -10.33 -6.80 -17.19
C HIS A 106 -11.46 -6.74 -16.16
N GLU A 107 -12.36 -7.70 -16.22
CA GLU A 107 -13.48 -7.78 -15.27
C GLU A 107 -13.00 -8.41 -13.97
N VAL A 108 -13.36 -7.80 -12.84
CA VAL A 108 -13.02 -8.30 -11.50
C VAL A 108 -14.27 -8.59 -10.68
N GLY A 109 -14.17 -9.59 -9.82
CA GLY A 109 -15.29 -10.10 -9.00
C GLY A 109 -15.59 -9.29 -7.74
N SER A 110 -14.78 -8.28 -7.42
CA SER A 110 -14.98 -7.40 -6.27
C SER A 110 -14.39 -6.02 -6.53
N VAL A 111 -14.80 -5.04 -5.71
CA VAL A 111 -14.21 -3.71 -5.77
C VAL A 111 -12.69 -3.78 -5.46
N ILE A 112 -11.91 -3.04 -6.25
CA ILE A 112 -10.53 -2.71 -5.89
C ILE A 112 -10.62 -1.50 -4.96
N ALA A 113 -10.68 -1.77 -3.65
CA ALA A 113 -10.85 -0.73 -2.66
C ALA A 113 -9.62 0.19 -2.63
N PRO A 114 -9.80 1.51 -2.75
CA PRO A 114 -8.72 2.45 -2.53
C PRO A 114 -8.21 2.33 -1.09
N SER A 115 -6.90 2.24 -0.91
CA SER A 115 -6.29 2.38 0.41
C SER A 115 -5.98 3.85 0.65
N THR A 116 -6.47 4.40 1.76
CA THR A 116 -6.14 5.73 2.25
C THR A 116 -5.13 5.67 3.40
N ASP A 117 -4.82 4.47 3.89
CA ASP A 117 -3.88 4.29 4.98
C ASP A 117 -2.47 4.68 4.57
N ASN A 118 -1.79 5.36 5.47
CA ASN A 118 -0.35 5.61 5.34
C ASN A 118 0.47 4.38 5.77
N LEU A 119 1.79 4.45 5.55
CA LEU A 119 2.68 3.31 5.80
C LEU A 119 2.66 2.88 7.28
N TYR A 120 2.60 3.84 8.21
CA TYR A 120 2.53 3.52 9.63
C TYR A 120 1.20 2.84 9.98
N GLU A 121 0.06 3.35 9.51
CA GLU A 121 -1.26 2.75 9.75
C GLU A 121 -1.35 1.32 9.25
N MET A 122 -0.81 1.04 8.07
CA MET A 122 -0.75 -0.31 7.51
C MET A 122 0.07 -1.27 8.39
N ILE A 123 1.23 -0.83 8.89
CA ILE A 123 2.07 -1.64 9.78
C ILE A 123 1.38 -1.85 11.14
N ALA A 124 0.80 -0.80 11.71
CA ALA A 124 0.12 -0.85 13.01
C ALA A 124 -1.14 -1.74 12.99
N ALA A 125 -1.87 -1.75 11.87
CA ALA A 125 -3.05 -2.59 11.68
C ALA A 125 -2.71 -4.08 11.53
N ALA A 126 -1.49 -4.41 11.09
CA ALA A 126 -1.09 -5.81 10.89
C ALA A 126 -0.98 -6.58 12.23
N ASP A 127 -1.65 -7.71 12.32
CA ASP A 127 -1.71 -8.51 13.56
C ASP A 127 -0.37 -9.14 13.97
N ASN A 128 0.53 -9.29 13.01
CA ASN A 128 1.84 -9.93 13.17
C ASN A 128 3.01 -8.95 13.14
N MET A 129 2.78 -7.64 13.22
CA MET A 129 3.83 -6.60 13.18
C MET A 129 3.79 -5.69 14.43
N LYS A 130 3.32 -6.19 15.55
CA LYS A 130 3.12 -5.39 16.77
C LYS A 130 4.45 -4.87 17.34
N VAL A 131 5.53 -5.67 17.28
CA VAL A 131 6.86 -5.23 17.74
C VAL A 131 7.37 -4.09 16.86
N PHE A 132 7.31 -4.24 15.54
CA PHE A 132 7.82 -3.22 14.64
C PHE A 132 6.99 -1.93 14.70
N ALA A 133 5.65 -2.03 14.78
CA ALA A 133 4.78 -0.87 15.00
C ALA A 133 5.13 -0.11 16.28
N HIS A 134 5.34 -0.84 17.38
CA HIS A 134 5.75 -0.22 18.66
C HIS A 134 7.12 0.47 18.58
N LEU A 135 8.06 -0.09 17.81
CA LEU A 135 9.36 0.54 17.55
C LEU A 135 9.22 1.85 16.77
N LEU A 136 8.34 1.89 15.76
CA LEU A 136 8.04 3.11 15.01
C LEU A 136 7.52 4.23 15.92
N GLU A 137 6.60 3.89 16.83
CA GLU A 137 6.07 4.84 17.82
C GLU A 137 7.17 5.31 18.80
N ALA A 138 7.88 4.37 19.39
CA ALA A 138 8.89 4.67 20.40
C ALA A 138 10.05 5.53 19.86
N THR A 139 10.36 5.44 18.58
CA THR A 139 11.42 6.20 17.91
C THR A 139 10.91 7.44 17.16
N THR A 140 9.60 7.72 17.22
CA THR A 140 8.91 8.79 16.48
C THR A 140 8.95 8.67 14.95
N TRP A 141 9.38 7.53 14.42
CA TRP A 141 9.28 7.25 12.99
C TRP A 141 7.83 7.20 12.50
N SER A 142 6.88 6.83 13.38
CA SER A 142 5.44 6.87 13.10
C SER A 142 5.00 8.24 12.56
N ASP A 143 5.50 9.34 13.15
CA ASP A 143 5.17 10.70 12.72
C ASP A 143 5.68 10.98 11.30
N SER A 144 6.88 10.51 10.96
CA SER A 144 7.44 10.66 9.62
C SER A 144 6.69 9.81 8.57
N LEU A 145 6.26 8.61 8.94
CA LEU A 145 5.55 7.70 8.05
C LEU A 145 4.06 8.03 7.90
N ALA A 146 3.51 8.88 8.76
CA ALA A 146 2.13 9.35 8.70
C ALA A 146 1.94 10.55 7.75
N VAL A 147 3.03 11.18 7.29
CA VAL A 147 2.98 12.36 6.42
C VAL A 147 2.96 11.94 4.95
N ASP A 148 2.05 12.52 4.19
CA ASP A 148 2.07 12.44 2.73
C ASP A 148 3.15 13.37 2.18
N TYR A 149 4.19 12.76 1.61
CA TYR A 149 5.26 13.50 0.95
C TYR A 149 4.92 13.68 -0.52
N VAL A 150 4.76 14.92 -0.93
CA VAL A 150 4.46 15.28 -2.32
C VAL A 150 5.74 15.68 -3.04
N ASP A 151 5.90 15.13 -4.26
CA ASP A 151 6.99 15.51 -5.17
C ASP A 151 6.69 16.88 -5.77
N LYS A 152 7.39 17.89 -5.26
CA LYS A 152 7.20 19.28 -5.70
C LYS A 152 7.71 19.53 -7.12
N ASP A 153 8.72 18.78 -7.55
CA ASP A 153 9.28 18.91 -8.89
C ASP A 153 8.28 18.37 -9.92
N TYR A 154 7.60 17.25 -9.59
CA TYR A 154 6.49 16.75 -10.39
C TYR A 154 5.35 17.77 -10.52
N GLU A 155 4.91 18.37 -9.42
CA GLU A 155 3.81 19.33 -9.45
C GLU A 155 4.13 20.59 -10.26
N SER A 156 5.38 21.06 -10.19
CA SER A 156 5.76 22.35 -10.80
C SER A 156 6.24 22.24 -12.24
N GLU A 157 6.92 21.16 -12.60
CA GLU A 157 7.62 21.06 -13.89
C GLU A 157 7.26 19.81 -14.68
N GLU A 158 7.32 18.62 -14.06
CA GLU A 158 7.13 17.37 -14.78
C GLU A 158 5.68 17.16 -15.21
N ARG A 159 4.72 17.48 -14.35
CA ARG A 159 3.30 17.29 -14.65
C ARG A 159 2.85 18.09 -15.87
N GLU A 160 3.31 19.33 -16.01
CA GLU A 160 2.97 20.15 -17.19
C GLU A 160 3.65 19.61 -18.46
N ALA A 161 4.89 19.10 -18.32
CA ALA A 161 5.62 18.49 -19.43
C ALA A 161 4.95 17.18 -19.89
N ILE A 162 4.55 16.30 -18.97
CA ILE A 162 3.81 15.07 -19.27
C ILE A 162 2.47 15.40 -19.94
N TYR A 163 1.71 16.33 -19.38
CA TYR A 163 0.45 16.78 -19.94
C TYR A 163 0.62 17.30 -21.37
N THR A 164 1.64 18.13 -21.60
CA THR A 164 1.93 18.70 -22.93
C THR A 164 2.37 17.63 -23.92
N ALA A 165 3.16 16.66 -23.48
CA ALA A 165 3.62 15.56 -24.33
C ALA A 165 2.46 14.64 -24.74
N GLN A 166 1.54 14.33 -23.82
CA GLN A 166 0.40 13.43 -24.08
C GLN A 166 -0.74 14.10 -24.85
N PHE A 167 -1.02 15.37 -24.57
CA PHE A 167 -2.25 16.06 -25.05
C PHE A 167 -2.01 17.31 -25.87
N GLY A 168 -0.76 17.69 -26.06
CA GLY A 168 -0.39 18.91 -26.72
C GLY A 168 -0.85 20.17 -25.96
N THR A 169 -0.99 21.28 -26.66
CA THR A 169 -1.36 22.57 -26.06
C THR A 169 -2.87 22.77 -25.91
N GLN A 170 -3.68 21.74 -26.07
CA GLN A 170 -5.13 21.84 -25.93
C GLN A 170 -5.51 21.97 -24.46
N LYS A 171 -5.62 23.20 -23.98
CA LYS A 171 -6.18 23.51 -22.66
C LYS A 171 -7.64 23.10 -22.60
N GLY A 172 -8.02 22.29 -21.62
CA GLY A 172 -9.42 21.99 -21.31
C GLY A 172 -9.86 20.55 -21.57
N GLN A 173 -8.96 19.63 -21.86
CA GLN A 173 -9.28 18.22 -21.77
C GLN A 173 -9.36 17.82 -20.29
N PRO A 174 -10.38 17.08 -19.87
CA PRO A 174 -10.48 16.57 -18.50
C PRO A 174 -9.48 15.43 -18.34
N TYR A 175 -8.26 15.76 -17.93
CA TYR A 175 -7.25 14.78 -17.96
C TYR A 175 -6.69 14.44 -16.63
N ASP A 176 -6.70 13.24 -16.38
CA ASP A 176 -6.42 12.54 -15.15
C ASP A 176 -4.95 12.11 -15.03
N ILE A 177 -4.03 13.00 -15.40
CA ILE A 177 -2.69 12.88 -14.83
C ILE A 177 -2.83 13.16 -13.33
N PRO A 178 -2.32 12.30 -12.45
CA PRO A 178 -2.37 12.53 -11.02
C PRO A 178 -1.94 13.95 -10.66
N LEU A 179 -2.75 14.66 -9.88
CA LEU A 179 -2.43 16.02 -9.44
C LEU A 179 -1.14 16.05 -8.63
N HIS A 180 -0.90 14.96 -7.91
CA HIS A 180 0.21 14.78 -7.00
C HIS A 180 0.91 13.47 -7.32
N ARG A 181 2.24 13.46 -7.28
CA ARG A 181 3.05 12.26 -7.15
C ARG A 181 3.53 12.19 -5.72
N TYR A 182 3.20 11.10 -5.05
CA TYR A 182 3.66 10.93 -3.68
C TYR A 182 5.05 10.29 -3.67
N THR A 183 5.95 10.87 -2.88
CA THR A 183 7.22 10.26 -2.48
C THR A 183 7.04 9.59 -1.12
N GLY A 184 8.08 9.39 -0.35
CA GLY A 184 7.99 8.85 0.99
C GLY A 184 8.99 7.75 1.22
N PHE A 185 8.55 6.63 1.77
CA PHE A 185 9.44 5.55 2.19
C PHE A 185 8.99 4.19 1.66
N THR A 186 9.97 3.30 1.53
CA THR A 186 9.76 1.85 1.44
C THR A 186 10.30 1.24 2.71
N ALA A 187 9.46 0.46 3.42
CA ALA A 187 9.82 -0.20 4.66
C ALA A 187 10.00 -1.72 4.44
N PHE A 188 11.08 -2.27 4.97
CA PHE A 188 11.31 -3.70 5.09
C PHE A 188 11.10 -4.09 6.56
N THR A 189 9.93 -4.61 6.89
CA THR A 189 9.53 -4.85 8.27
C THR A 189 9.62 -6.32 8.63
N GLU A 190 10.10 -6.62 9.84
CA GLU A 190 10.07 -7.99 10.36
C GLU A 190 8.77 -8.26 11.11
N PRO A 191 8.11 -9.39 10.82
CA PRO A 191 7.00 -9.85 11.63
C PRO A 191 7.45 -10.30 13.03
N ASP A 192 6.51 -10.29 13.97
CA ASP A 192 6.75 -10.64 15.38
C ASP A 192 7.42 -12.00 15.57
N GLU A 193 7.15 -12.96 14.67
CA GLU A 193 7.77 -14.28 14.69
C GLU A 193 9.30 -14.25 14.49
N ILE A 194 9.81 -13.28 13.73
CA ILE A 194 11.26 -13.11 13.54
C ILE A 194 11.89 -12.61 14.83
N PHE A 195 11.29 -11.61 15.48
CA PHE A 195 11.74 -11.15 16.79
C PHE A 195 11.70 -12.26 17.85
N ALA A 196 10.68 -13.10 17.81
CA ALA A 196 10.59 -14.27 18.69
C ALA A 196 11.73 -15.27 18.42
N LYS A 197 11.96 -15.60 17.18
CA LYS A 197 12.96 -16.60 16.77
C LYS A 197 14.38 -16.12 17.01
N GLU A 198 14.71 -14.89 16.59
CA GLU A 198 16.10 -14.40 16.56
C GLU A 198 16.51 -13.72 17.88
N TRP A 199 15.56 -13.10 18.57
CA TRP A 199 15.83 -12.33 19.80
C TRP A 199 15.18 -12.93 21.06
N GLY A 200 14.34 -13.96 20.92
CA GLY A 200 13.65 -14.61 22.04
C GLY A 200 12.53 -13.75 22.63
N ILE A 201 11.98 -12.81 21.86
CA ILE A 201 10.90 -11.92 22.30
C ILE A 201 9.59 -12.69 22.29
N THR A 202 8.86 -12.66 23.41
CA THR A 202 7.52 -13.22 23.52
C THR A 202 6.55 -12.11 23.93
N LEU A 203 5.49 -11.92 23.16
CA LEU A 203 4.45 -10.97 23.48
C LEU A 203 3.39 -11.59 24.39
N SER A 204 3.17 -10.99 25.55
CA SER A 204 2.05 -11.33 26.45
C SER A 204 0.87 -10.40 26.11
N LYS A 205 -0.32 -10.98 25.93
CA LYS A 205 -1.52 -10.24 25.56
C LYS A 205 -2.59 -10.36 26.62
N ASP A 206 -3.39 -9.29 26.83
CA ASP A 206 -4.61 -9.32 27.64
C ASP A 206 -5.78 -9.99 26.89
N ALA A 207 -6.97 -9.99 27.50
CA ALA A 207 -8.16 -10.59 26.93
C ALA A 207 -8.67 -9.84 25.66
N GLU A 208 -8.32 -8.58 25.54
CA GLU A 208 -8.64 -7.69 24.42
C GLU A 208 -7.59 -7.77 23.30
N GLY A 209 -6.47 -8.50 23.53
CA GLY A 209 -5.38 -8.69 22.56
C GLY A 209 -4.28 -7.64 22.62
N ASN A 210 -4.31 -6.71 23.58
CA ASN A 210 -3.28 -5.71 23.74
C ASN A 210 -2.02 -6.32 24.38
N VAL A 211 -0.85 -5.91 23.90
CA VAL A 211 0.42 -6.36 24.47
C VAL A 211 0.66 -5.69 25.83
N THR A 212 0.97 -6.50 26.83
CA THR A 212 1.08 -6.06 28.25
C THR A 212 2.51 -6.01 28.78
N ASN A 213 3.48 -6.57 28.07
CA ASN A 213 4.87 -6.71 28.54
C ASN A 213 5.89 -5.88 27.74
N TRP A 214 5.50 -4.67 27.29
CA TRP A 214 6.37 -3.82 26.49
C TRP A 214 7.71 -3.48 27.17
N ASP A 215 7.74 -3.31 28.49
CA ASP A 215 8.98 -3.01 29.22
C ASP A 215 10.03 -4.10 29.06
N GLU A 216 9.60 -5.37 29.15
CA GLU A 216 10.47 -6.54 28.97
C GLU A 216 10.94 -6.66 27.52
N VAL A 217 10.01 -6.48 26.57
CA VAL A 217 10.28 -6.50 25.13
C VAL A 217 11.31 -5.41 24.79
N MET A 218 11.06 -4.18 25.19
CA MET A 218 11.96 -3.05 24.91
C MET A 218 13.33 -3.20 25.58
N LYS A 219 13.40 -3.85 26.74
CA LYS A 219 14.68 -4.15 27.38
C LYS A 219 15.56 -5.06 26.51
N VAL A 220 14.97 -6.12 25.94
CA VAL A 220 15.69 -7.03 25.03
C VAL A 220 16.11 -6.30 23.75
N ILE A 221 15.20 -5.53 23.15
CA ILE A 221 15.46 -4.76 21.92
C ILE A 221 16.61 -3.76 22.15
N ARG A 222 16.55 -2.97 23.21
CA ARG A 222 17.61 -2.02 23.55
C ARG A 222 18.97 -2.74 23.69
N GLN A 223 19.01 -3.85 24.40
CA GLN A 223 20.24 -4.63 24.57
C GLN A 223 20.80 -5.13 23.22
N LYS A 224 19.95 -5.66 22.35
CA LYS A 224 20.37 -6.15 21.02
C LYS A 224 20.85 -5.01 20.12
N CYS A 225 20.10 -3.91 20.06
CA CYS A 225 20.47 -2.75 19.27
C CYS A 225 21.76 -2.09 19.78
N GLN A 226 21.91 -1.92 21.10
CA GLN A 226 23.13 -1.36 21.69
C GLN A 226 24.36 -2.21 21.43
N ALA A 227 24.23 -3.52 21.40
CA ALA A 227 25.33 -4.41 21.05
C ALA A 227 25.80 -4.20 19.60
N ALA A 228 24.90 -3.80 18.69
CA ALA A 228 25.21 -3.59 17.28
C ALA A 228 25.63 -2.14 16.97
N TYR A 229 24.99 -1.14 17.61
CA TYR A 229 25.11 0.27 17.22
C TYR A 229 25.72 1.19 18.31
N GLY A 230 26.02 0.65 19.49
CA GLY A 230 26.57 1.43 20.61
C GLY A 230 25.50 1.96 21.58
N THR A 231 25.94 2.79 22.53
CA THR A 231 25.09 3.27 23.64
C THR A 231 24.84 4.77 23.62
N ASP A 232 25.18 5.46 22.54
CA ASP A 232 24.97 6.90 22.41
C ASP A 232 23.48 7.23 22.48
N PHE A 233 23.14 8.28 23.18
CA PHE A 233 21.76 8.74 23.38
C PHE A 233 20.79 7.64 23.89
N ALA A 234 21.28 6.74 24.78
CA ALA A 234 20.54 5.55 25.23
C ALA A 234 19.16 5.85 25.83
N ASP A 235 18.98 7.03 26.44
CA ASP A 235 17.74 7.47 27.09
C ASP A 235 16.78 8.23 26.14
N ASP A 236 17.23 8.58 24.92
CA ASP A 236 16.42 9.29 23.92
C ASP A 236 16.23 8.43 22.66
N LEU A 237 15.13 7.70 22.59
CA LEU A 237 14.79 6.85 21.46
C LEU A 237 14.51 7.63 20.18
N SER A 238 14.15 8.90 20.28
CA SER A 238 13.87 9.74 19.11
C SER A 238 15.14 10.28 18.45
N HIS A 239 16.28 10.25 19.17
CA HIS A 239 17.53 10.75 18.62
C HIS A 239 18.03 9.85 17.48
N PRO A 240 18.44 10.40 16.32
CA PRO A 240 18.89 9.61 15.16
C PRO A 240 20.06 8.67 15.43
N ASP A 241 20.94 9.03 16.38
CA ASP A 241 22.09 8.20 16.77
C ASP A 241 21.78 7.19 17.89
N ASN A 242 20.55 7.17 18.42
CA ASN A 242 20.13 6.14 19.35
C ASN A 242 20.13 4.78 18.66
N ALA A 243 20.62 3.75 19.33
CA ALA A 243 20.76 2.41 18.76
C ALA A 243 19.44 1.80 18.22
N VAL A 244 18.32 2.02 18.92
CA VAL A 244 17.00 1.54 18.49
C VAL A 244 16.50 2.37 17.29
N ASN A 245 16.70 3.68 17.29
CA ASN A 245 16.35 4.53 16.14
C ASN A 245 17.13 4.12 14.89
N ARG A 246 18.44 3.89 15.03
CA ARG A 246 19.31 3.40 13.93
C ARG A 246 18.85 2.04 13.41
N PHE A 247 18.41 1.14 14.27
CA PHE A 247 17.84 -0.13 13.86
C PHE A 247 16.58 0.09 13.00
N VAL A 248 15.64 0.90 13.45
CA VAL A 248 14.43 1.23 12.67
C VAL A 248 14.80 1.92 11.35
N ALA A 249 15.67 2.92 11.39
CA ALA A 249 16.12 3.65 10.21
C ALA A 249 16.76 2.74 9.15
N TYR A 250 17.47 1.69 9.57
CA TYR A 250 18.07 0.71 8.66
C TYR A 250 17.04 -0.04 7.81
N HIS A 251 15.80 -0.14 8.26
CA HIS A 251 14.71 -0.79 7.56
C HIS A 251 13.94 0.14 6.61
N MET A 252 14.31 1.41 6.54
CA MET A 252 13.64 2.42 5.74
C MET A 252 14.51 2.85 4.56
N LEU A 253 13.96 2.77 3.38
CA LEU A 253 14.53 3.41 2.18
C LEU A 253 13.70 4.63 1.83
N HIS A 254 14.38 5.72 1.49
CA HIS A 254 13.71 6.91 0.97
C HIS A 254 13.23 6.62 -0.46
N GLY A 255 11.99 6.93 -0.74
CA GLY A 255 11.34 6.68 -2.01
C GLY A 255 10.39 5.47 -1.97
N ARG A 256 9.47 5.45 -2.92
CA ARG A 256 8.50 4.36 -3.13
C ARG A 256 9.09 3.39 -4.14
N ILE A 257 9.48 2.22 -3.69
CA ILE A 257 10.11 1.18 -4.51
C ILE A 257 9.15 0.01 -4.59
N ALA A 258 8.71 -0.34 -5.79
CA ALA A 258 7.92 -1.53 -6.05
C ALA A 258 8.84 -2.71 -6.41
N TYR A 259 8.36 -3.91 -6.17
CA TYR A 259 8.99 -5.14 -6.68
C TYR A 259 8.48 -5.39 -8.11
N ASP A 260 9.40 -5.39 -9.07
CA ASP A 260 9.15 -5.67 -10.49
C ASP A 260 9.24 -7.16 -10.79
#